data_78affa2722061dab299b47d6d7c6152b
#
_entry.id   78affa2722061dab299b47d6d7c6152b
#
_cell.length_a   1.000
_cell.length_b   1.000
_cell.length_c   1.000
_cell.angle_alpha   90.00
_cell.angle_beta   90.00
_cell.angle_gamma   90.00
#
_symmetry.space_group_name_H-M   'P 1'
#
loop_
_entity.id
_entity.type
_entity.pdbx_description
1 polymer ?
#
loop_
_entity_poly.entity_id
_entity_poly.type
_entity_poly.pdbx_seq_one_letter_code
_entity_poly.pdbx_strand_id
1 'polypeptide(L)'
;MTSIADIQRVFVDSSAWIDLMNRNERHHAAAVAFHQSLAPMTLHITTWGIVSETFTWIRYHVGSREAMKWLVLKETLEHQGLLQVVFPDAQMEVGVRKVIDRFHDQNLSYVDAFSIALIMSRPDIDAVFAFDRHMALAGLPVLPGVLD
;
A
#
# COMPACT_ATOMS: atom_id res chain seq x y z
N MET A 1 -5.65 8.22 19.30
CA MET A 1 -6.04 8.46 17.90
C MET A 1 -4.90 9.13 17.18
N THR A 2 -4.38 8.49 16.15
CA THR A 2 -3.23 9.01 15.41
C THR A 2 -3.70 10.16 14.50
N SER A 3 -3.15 11.34 14.70
CA SER A 3 -3.35 12.45 13.77
C SER A 3 -2.59 12.18 12.48
N ILE A 4 -3.11 12.63 11.33
CA ILE A 4 -2.42 12.53 10.05
C ILE A 4 -1.04 13.19 10.12
N ALA A 5 -0.92 14.30 10.85
CA ALA A 5 0.35 14.99 11.04
C ALA A 5 1.40 14.16 11.79
N ASP A 6 0.97 13.17 12.57
CA ASP A 6 1.87 12.32 13.37
C ASP A 6 2.34 11.08 12.61
N ILE A 7 1.83 10.86 11.41
CA ILE A 7 2.22 9.71 10.58
C ILE A 7 3.63 9.94 10.02
N GLN A 8 4.58 9.13 10.46
CA GLN A 8 5.95 9.16 9.98
C GLN A 8 6.22 8.06 8.95
N ARG A 9 5.53 6.94 9.07
CA ARG A 9 5.65 5.79 8.17
C ARG A 9 4.27 5.27 7.83
N VAL A 10 3.97 5.24 6.54
CA VAL A 10 2.68 4.78 6.02
C VAL A 10 2.91 3.62 5.05
N PHE A 11 2.17 2.54 5.26
CA PHE A 11 2.16 1.42 4.32
C PHE A 11 1.16 1.75 3.21
N VAL A 12 1.57 1.56 1.96
CA VAL A 12 0.74 1.91 0.79
C VAL A 12 0.37 0.64 0.04
N ASP A 13 -0.93 0.36 0.00
CA ASP A 13 -1.50 -0.77 -0.75
C ASP A 13 -1.70 -0.42 -2.22
N SER A 14 -1.85 -1.45 -3.06
CA SER A 14 -2.10 -1.27 -4.50
C SER A 14 -3.37 -0.43 -4.78
N SER A 15 -4.42 -0.60 -3.98
CA SER A 15 -5.65 0.19 -4.11
C SER A 15 -5.38 1.68 -4.01
N ALA A 16 -4.49 2.09 -3.10
CA ALA A 16 -4.12 3.50 -2.94
C ALA A 16 -3.27 4.01 -4.12
N TRP A 17 -2.27 3.23 -4.55
CA TRP A 17 -1.46 3.62 -5.70
C TRP A 17 -2.32 3.82 -6.96
N ILE A 18 -3.22 2.87 -7.22
CA ILE A 18 -4.10 2.90 -8.39
C ILE A 18 -5.01 4.13 -8.34
N ASP A 19 -5.62 4.38 -7.18
CA ASP A 19 -6.54 5.51 -7.03
C ASP A 19 -5.82 6.85 -7.11
N LEU A 20 -4.56 6.93 -6.66
CA LEU A 20 -3.73 8.11 -6.84
C LEU A 20 -3.42 8.39 -8.31
N MET A 21 -3.15 7.35 -9.08
CA MET A 21 -2.61 7.48 -10.43
C MET A 21 -3.68 7.56 -11.52
N ASN A 22 -4.91 7.12 -11.22
CA ASN A 22 -5.99 7.09 -12.22
C ASN A 22 -7.12 8.03 -11.84
N ARG A 23 -7.26 9.13 -12.59
CA ARG A 23 -8.31 10.15 -12.38
C ARG A 23 -9.72 9.59 -12.51
N ASN A 24 -9.88 8.49 -13.23
CA ASN A 24 -11.19 7.87 -13.44
C ASN A 24 -11.63 6.97 -12.28
N GLU A 25 -10.74 6.73 -11.32
CA GLU A 25 -11.09 5.94 -10.15
C GLU A 25 -12.01 6.71 -9.21
N ARG A 26 -12.97 5.98 -8.63
CA ARG A 26 -13.98 6.51 -7.70
C ARG A 26 -13.35 7.28 -6.54
N HIS A 27 -12.24 6.79 -6.02
CA HIS A 27 -11.60 7.35 -4.83
C HIS A 27 -10.38 8.23 -5.14
N HIS A 28 -10.20 8.63 -6.41
CA HIS A 28 -9.05 9.43 -6.81
C HIS A 28 -8.92 10.72 -5.99
N ALA A 29 -9.98 11.49 -5.87
CA ALA A 29 -9.95 12.75 -5.12
C ALA A 29 -9.59 12.55 -3.65
N ALA A 30 -10.16 11.51 -3.02
CA ALA A 30 -9.88 11.19 -1.62
C ALA A 30 -8.42 10.73 -1.44
N ALA A 31 -7.90 9.95 -2.40
CA ALA A 31 -6.52 9.49 -2.37
C ALA A 31 -5.53 10.66 -2.47
N VAL A 32 -5.77 11.58 -3.40
CA VAL A 32 -4.94 12.76 -3.59
C VAL A 32 -4.98 13.66 -2.35
N ALA A 33 -6.17 13.93 -1.81
CA ALA A 33 -6.33 14.76 -0.63
C ALA A 33 -5.60 14.17 0.58
N PHE A 34 -5.73 12.86 0.80
CA PHE A 34 -5.03 12.19 1.90
C PHE A 34 -3.51 12.29 1.73
N HIS A 35 -3.01 11.95 0.54
CA HIS A 35 -1.57 12.00 0.26
C HIS A 35 -1.00 13.40 0.47
N GLN A 36 -1.70 14.43 0.03
CA GLN A 36 -1.28 15.82 0.22
C GLN A 36 -1.29 16.25 1.69
N SER A 37 -2.08 15.60 2.54
CA SER A 37 -2.14 15.90 3.98
C SER A 37 -1.00 15.29 4.79
N LEU A 38 -0.26 14.34 4.22
CA LEU A 38 0.90 13.73 4.88
C LEU A 38 2.06 14.72 4.95
N ALA A 39 2.87 14.62 5.99
CA ALA A 39 4.09 15.42 6.11
C ALA A 39 5.04 15.11 4.94
N PRO A 40 5.80 16.13 4.45
CA PRO A 40 6.66 15.93 3.28
C PRO A 40 7.71 14.83 3.41
N MET A 41 8.16 14.55 4.63
CA MET A 41 9.18 13.54 4.91
C MET A 41 8.61 12.19 5.34
N THR A 42 7.30 12.00 5.25
CA THR A 42 6.67 10.71 5.55
C THR A 42 7.25 9.61 4.67
N LEU A 43 7.77 8.55 5.29
CA LEU A 43 8.27 7.39 4.56
C LEU A 43 7.09 6.52 4.14
N HIS A 44 7.02 6.24 2.85
CA HIS A 44 6.07 5.31 2.26
C HIS A 44 6.72 3.92 2.22
N ILE A 45 5.99 2.90 2.64
CA ILE A 45 6.46 1.51 2.63
C ILE A 45 5.49 0.70 1.78
N THR A 46 6.01 -0.10 0.88
CA THR A 46 5.22 -1.00 0.05
C THR A 46 5.99 -2.30 -0.17
N THR A 47 5.44 -3.22 -0.93
CA THR A 47 6.07 -4.51 -1.20
C THR A 47 6.30 -4.70 -2.70
N TRP A 48 7.23 -5.61 -3.03
CA TRP A 48 7.45 -5.99 -4.43
C TRP A 48 6.17 -6.54 -5.08
N GLY A 49 5.38 -7.32 -4.34
CA GLY A 49 4.10 -7.84 -4.84
C GLY A 49 3.12 -6.74 -5.20
N ILE A 50 3.02 -5.70 -4.36
CA ILE A 50 2.18 -4.53 -4.64
C ILE A 50 2.71 -3.78 -5.87
N VAL A 51 4.02 -3.64 -6.01
CA VAL A 51 4.63 -3.02 -7.20
C VAL A 51 4.21 -3.77 -8.46
N SER A 52 4.30 -5.10 -8.44
CA SER A 52 3.90 -5.97 -9.55
C SER A 52 2.41 -5.81 -9.88
N GLU A 53 1.54 -5.88 -8.88
CA GLU A 53 0.09 -5.71 -9.08
C GLU A 53 -0.25 -4.34 -9.63
N THR A 54 0.32 -3.29 -9.07
CA THR A 54 0.04 -1.91 -9.47
C THR A 54 0.46 -1.66 -10.91
N PHE A 55 1.69 -2.04 -11.27
CA PHE A 55 2.17 -1.91 -12.64
C PHE A 55 1.27 -2.66 -13.62
N THR A 56 0.97 -3.92 -13.32
CA THR A 56 0.17 -4.77 -14.19
C THR A 56 -1.24 -4.22 -14.37
N TRP A 57 -1.87 -3.78 -13.29
CA TRP A 57 -3.21 -3.19 -13.35
C TRP A 57 -3.23 -1.93 -14.23
N ILE A 58 -2.30 -1.00 -13.98
CA ILE A 58 -2.22 0.25 -14.76
C ILE A 58 -1.99 -0.07 -16.24
N ARG A 59 -1.08 -0.99 -16.52
CA ARG A 59 -0.75 -1.37 -17.90
C ARG A 59 -1.98 -1.89 -18.66
N TYR A 60 -2.76 -2.74 -18.03
CA TYR A 60 -3.90 -3.38 -18.69
C TYR A 60 -5.17 -2.50 -18.71
N HIS A 61 -5.37 -1.65 -17.72
CA HIS A 61 -6.59 -0.86 -17.60
C HIS A 61 -6.44 0.58 -18.10
N VAL A 62 -5.23 1.14 -18.07
CA VAL A 62 -4.96 2.51 -18.48
C VAL A 62 -4.05 2.55 -19.71
N GLY A 63 -2.92 1.89 -19.66
CA GLY A 63 -2.01 1.78 -20.78
C GLY A 63 -0.54 1.73 -20.36
N SER A 64 0.29 1.35 -21.33
CA SER A 64 1.74 1.19 -21.14
C SER A 64 2.42 2.47 -20.70
N ARG A 65 2.01 3.60 -21.29
CA ARG A 65 2.60 4.92 -21.01
C ARG A 65 2.39 5.31 -19.54
N GLU A 66 1.19 5.13 -19.03
CA GLU A 66 0.87 5.46 -17.64
C GLU A 66 1.56 4.51 -16.66
N ALA A 67 1.68 3.24 -17.01
CA ALA A 67 2.43 2.27 -16.20
C ALA A 67 3.91 2.67 -16.09
N MET A 68 4.52 3.12 -17.19
CA MET A 68 5.91 3.58 -17.18
C MET A 68 6.07 4.86 -16.35
N LYS A 69 5.12 5.79 -16.42
CA LYS A 69 5.14 6.99 -15.58
C LYS A 69 5.13 6.63 -14.10
N TRP A 70 4.31 5.65 -13.72
CA TRP A 70 4.27 5.19 -12.34
C TRP A 70 5.60 4.58 -11.89
N LEU A 71 6.26 3.78 -12.75
CA LEU A 71 7.58 3.23 -12.44
C LEU A 71 8.61 4.33 -12.22
N VAL A 72 8.60 5.37 -13.04
CA VAL A 72 9.52 6.51 -12.88
C VAL A 72 9.25 7.23 -11.55
N LEU A 73 7.99 7.43 -11.20
CA LEU A 73 7.61 8.02 -9.91
C LEU A 73 8.13 7.16 -8.75
N LYS A 74 7.89 5.85 -8.81
CA LYS A 74 8.36 4.90 -7.81
C LYS A 74 9.88 4.98 -7.62
N GLU A 75 10.63 4.92 -8.71
CA GLU A 75 12.09 4.99 -8.69
C GLU A 75 12.60 6.33 -8.13
N THR A 76 11.93 7.43 -8.50
CA THR A 76 12.24 8.76 -7.99
C THR A 76 12.06 8.83 -6.47
N LEU A 77 10.95 8.32 -5.95
CA LEU A 77 10.66 8.29 -4.52
C LEU A 77 11.66 7.41 -3.76
N GLU A 78 12.03 6.27 -4.33
CA GLU A 78 13.08 5.41 -3.75
C GLU A 78 14.42 6.14 -3.66
N HIS A 79 14.78 6.84 -4.72
CA HIS A 79 16.04 7.59 -4.80
C HIS A 79 16.09 8.74 -3.78
N GLN A 80 14.94 9.34 -3.51
CA GLN A 80 14.81 10.42 -2.52
C GLN A 80 14.73 9.92 -1.07
N GLY A 81 14.71 8.60 -0.86
CA GLY A 81 14.54 8.01 0.47
C GLY A 81 13.13 8.13 1.02
N LEU A 82 12.13 8.39 0.18
CA LEU A 82 10.74 8.55 0.58
C LEU A 82 9.88 7.30 0.36
N LEU A 83 10.43 6.29 -0.29
CA LEU A 83 9.75 5.02 -0.54
C LEU A 83 10.70 3.86 -0.27
N GLN A 84 10.25 2.92 0.54
CA GLN A 84 10.91 1.63 0.76
C GLN A 84 10.06 0.54 0.13
N VAL A 85 10.64 -0.21 -0.79
CA VAL A 85 10.02 -1.42 -1.36
C VAL A 85 10.62 -2.64 -0.65
N VAL A 86 9.77 -3.41 0.03
CA VAL A 86 10.18 -4.61 0.73
C VAL A 86 10.07 -5.81 -0.21
N PHE A 87 11.18 -6.52 -0.38
CA PHE A 87 11.24 -7.73 -1.19
C PHE A 87 10.99 -8.96 -0.33
N PRO A 88 10.28 -9.95 -0.85
CA PRO A 88 10.05 -11.18 -0.10
C PRO A 88 11.34 -11.99 0.07
N ASP A 89 11.45 -12.65 1.21
CA ASP A 89 12.45 -13.67 1.46
C ASP A 89 11.80 -14.91 2.09
N ALA A 90 12.56 -16.02 2.16
CA ALA A 90 12.02 -17.28 2.65
C ALA A 90 11.56 -17.20 4.11
N GLN A 91 12.21 -16.38 4.93
CA GLN A 91 11.85 -16.23 6.34
C GLN A 91 10.51 -15.54 6.53
N MET A 92 10.19 -14.58 5.68
CA MET A 92 8.89 -13.87 5.71
C MET A 92 7.72 -14.79 5.38
N GLU A 93 7.94 -15.83 4.59
CA GLU A 93 6.91 -16.81 4.21
C GLU A 93 6.25 -17.47 5.42
N VAL A 94 6.97 -17.66 6.51
CA VAL A 94 6.42 -18.24 7.75
C VAL A 94 5.30 -17.35 8.30
N GLY A 95 5.52 -16.04 8.35
CA GLY A 95 4.50 -15.08 8.80
C GLY A 95 3.31 -15.00 7.86
N VAL A 96 3.55 -15.07 6.55
CA VAL A 96 2.50 -15.09 5.54
C VAL A 96 1.58 -16.30 5.73
N ARG A 97 2.16 -17.48 5.94
CA ARG A 97 1.39 -18.70 6.18
C ARG A 97 0.52 -18.56 7.44
N LYS A 98 1.04 -17.97 8.50
CA LYS A 98 0.26 -17.74 9.73
C LYS A 98 -0.92 -16.81 9.48
N VAL A 99 -0.76 -15.77 8.68
CA VAL A 99 -1.85 -14.86 8.30
C VAL A 99 -2.92 -15.60 7.51
N ILE A 100 -2.53 -16.40 6.53
CA ILE A 100 -3.46 -17.19 5.72
C ILE A 100 -4.26 -18.15 6.60
N ASP A 101 -3.59 -18.86 7.51
CA ASP A 101 -4.25 -19.79 8.42
C ASP A 101 -5.20 -19.07 9.38
N ARG A 102 -4.80 -17.93 9.93
CA ARG A 102 -5.60 -17.15 10.88
C ARG A 102 -6.86 -16.56 10.22
N PHE A 103 -6.73 -16.06 9.01
CA PHE A 103 -7.81 -15.39 8.28
C PHE A 103 -8.32 -16.23 7.10
N HIS A 104 -8.37 -17.55 7.28
CA HIS A 104 -8.76 -18.49 6.22
C HIS A 104 -10.19 -18.27 5.70
N ASP A 105 -11.04 -17.61 6.48
CA ASP A 105 -12.41 -17.24 6.13
C ASP A 105 -12.49 -15.92 5.32
N GLN A 106 -11.36 -15.23 5.18
CA GLN A 106 -11.25 -14.02 4.38
C GLN A 106 -10.69 -14.34 3.00
N ASN A 107 -11.21 -13.67 1.98
CA ASN A 107 -10.76 -13.91 0.60
C ASN A 107 -9.49 -13.08 0.30
N LEU A 108 -8.39 -13.44 0.95
CA LEU A 108 -7.11 -12.74 0.79
C LEU A 108 -6.32 -13.27 -0.40
N SER A 109 -5.76 -12.37 -1.20
CA SER A 109 -4.70 -12.74 -2.12
C SER A 109 -3.40 -13.01 -1.35
N TYR A 110 -2.44 -13.67 -2.01
CA TYR A 110 -1.13 -13.88 -1.39
C TYR A 110 -0.42 -12.57 -1.10
N VAL A 111 -0.57 -11.58 -1.97
CA VAL A 111 -0.02 -10.22 -1.77
C VAL A 111 -0.67 -9.54 -0.56
N ASP A 112 -1.98 -9.68 -0.38
CA ASP A 112 -2.67 -9.16 0.82
C ASP A 112 -2.12 -9.80 2.08
N ALA A 113 -1.98 -11.12 2.07
CA ALA A 113 -1.46 -11.86 3.23
C ALA A 113 -0.01 -11.45 3.56
N PHE A 114 0.82 -11.26 2.53
CA PHE A 114 2.18 -10.77 2.71
C PHE A 114 2.19 -9.36 3.32
N SER A 115 1.35 -8.47 2.82
CA SER A 115 1.23 -7.09 3.33
C SER A 115 0.81 -7.08 4.79
N ILE A 116 -0.20 -7.86 5.15
CA ILE A 116 -0.69 -7.97 6.53
C ILE A 116 0.41 -8.51 7.45
N ALA A 117 1.10 -9.57 7.03
CA ALA A 117 2.19 -10.15 7.80
C ALA A 117 3.32 -9.15 8.02
N LEU A 118 3.70 -8.40 6.99
CA LEU A 118 4.73 -7.38 7.07
C LEU A 118 4.34 -6.28 8.06
N ILE A 119 3.13 -5.76 7.96
CA ILE A 119 2.64 -4.71 8.85
C ILE A 119 2.65 -5.18 10.30
N MET A 120 2.18 -6.41 10.55
CA MET A 120 2.18 -6.98 11.90
C MET A 120 3.57 -7.15 12.49
N SER A 121 4.58 -7.34 11.65
CA SER A 121 5.98 -7.49 12.07
C SER A 121 6.73 -6.16 12.23
N ARG A 122 6.12 -5.04 11.84
CA ARG A 122 6.75 -3.72 11.78
C ARG A 122 6.00 -2.71 12.67
N PRO A 123 6.30 -2.67 13.99
CA PRO A 123 5.63 -1.73 14.90
C PRO A 123 5.93 -0.25 14.60
N ASP A 124 6.92 0.03 13.75
CA ASP A 124 7.26 1.37 13.30
C ASP A 124 6.31 1.92 12.21
N ILE A 125 5.45 1.09 11.63
CA ILE A 125 4.43 1.53 10.68
C ILE A 125 3.25 2.13 11.45
N ASP A 126 2.87 3.36 11.11
CA ASP A 126 1.86 4.11 11.85
C ASP A 126 0.43 3.91 11.31
N ALA A 127 0.30 3.74 10.01
CA ALA A 127 -1.00 3.65 9.34
C ALA A 127 -0.88 2.96 7.99
N VAL A 128 -2.02 2.58 7.43
CA VAL A 128 -2.13 1.97 6.10
C VAL A 128 -2.91 2.91 5.19
N PHE A 129 -2.35 3.24 4.06
CA PHE A 129 -3.02 3.98 2.99
C PHE A 129 -3.63 2.98 2.01
N ALA A 130 -4.93 2.80 2.07
CA ALA A 130 -5.65 1.80 1.29
C ALA A 130 -7.14 2.11 1.19
N PHE A 131 -7.77 1.53 0.16
CA PHE A 131 -9.22 1.52 -0.01
C PHE A 131 -9.79 0.09 0.05
N ASP A 132 -8.94 -0.88 0.33
CA ASP A 132 -9.31 -2.27 0.52
C ASP A 132 -9.51 -2.56 2.02
N ARG A 133 -10.73 -2.98 2.38
CA ARG A 133 -11.08 -3.26 3.78
C ARG A 133 -10.31 -4.43 4.39
N HIS A 134 -9.76 -5.34 3.58
CA HIS A 134 -8.92 -6.44 4.08
C HIS A 134 -7.68 -5.91 4.82
N MET A 135 -7.21 -4.73 4.47
CA MET A 135 -6.03 -4.16 5.11
C MET A 135 -6.25 -3.80 6.59
N ALA A 136 -7.50 -3.67 7.02
CA ALA A 136 -7.84 -3.46 8.43
C ALA A 136 -7.48 -4.67 9.31
N LEU A 137 -7.33 -5.86 8.72
CA LEU A 137 -6.93 -7.06 9.46
C LEU A 137 -5.53 -6.95 10.08
N ALA A 138 -4.70 -6.05 9.56
CA ALA A 138 -3.37 -5.81 10.10
C ALA A 138 -3.37 -5.08 11.46
N GLY A 139 -4.50 -4.51 11.88
CA GLY A 139 -4.66 -3.88 13.19
C GLY A 139 -4.28 -2.40 13.26
N LEU A 140 -3.89 -1.78 12.15
CA LEU A 140 -3.59 -0.35 12.09
C LEU A 140 -4.74 0.44 11.47
N PRO A 141 -4.79 1.76 11.70
CA PRO A 141 -5.74 2.62 11.00
C PRO A 141 -5.57 2.51 9.48
N VAL A 142 -6.66 2.29 8.76
CA VAL A 142 -6.72 2.33 7.30
C VAL A 142 -7.28 3.69 6.89
N LEU A 143 -6.47 4.47 6.20
CA LEU A 143 -6.76 5.86 5.85
C LEU A 143 -6.74 6.03 4.33
N PRO A 144 -7.51 6.93 3.78
CA PRO A 144 -8.48 7.82 4.46
C PRO A 144 -9.71 7.10 5.01
N GLY A 145 -9.83 5.83 4.83
CA GLY A 145 -10.94 4.99 5.24
C GLY A 145 -11.67 4.43 4.04
N VAL A 146 -12.42 3.35 4.27
CA VAL A 146 -13.26 2.74 3.24
C VAL A 146 -14.49 3.65 3.09
N LEU A 147 -14.55 4.32 1.94
CA LEU A 147 -15.70 5.16 1.58
C LEU A 147 -16.69 4.27 0.82
N ASP A 148 -17.88 4.12 1.35
CA ASP A 148 -18.98 3.41 0.71
C ASP A 148 -19.58 4.23 -0.43
#